data_22649b46f12cd0e383845b6d0de30b4f
#
_entry.id   22649b46f12cd0e383845b6d0de30b4f
#
_cell.length_a   1.000
_cell.length_b   1.000
_cell.length_c   1.000
_cell.angle_alpha   90.00
_cell.angle_beta   90.00
_cell.angle_gamma   90.00
#
_symmetry.space_group_name_H-M   'P 1'
#
loop_
_entity.id
_entity.type
_entity.pdbx_description
1 polymer ?
#
loop_
_entity_poly.entity_id
_entity_poly.type
_entity_poly.pdbx_seq_one_letter_code
_entity_poly.pdbx_strand_id
1 'polypeptide(L)'
;MITQSSGGANPAAGLAMNQISKSFANVTALNAVTLLLNPGEIHGLIGENGAGKSTLIKILAGVYQADSGNATLDGAPLPLGHPAAIEALGIRVIHQELNLIPHFTVAESVFLGQEYRTRWGALDRRRMNAATEAFFRDSWQLDINPRRLIRDLSLAERKLVQIARALIDGAAKLVVFDEPTAPLEAQEASLVSSAILRLRQQGIAILYISHYLNEIAALCDRGTVLRNGEVVGYPDRELLQNTDALIKMMVGRDIEQLYTPRQSSAHQVDAAVPVLSVRQLSDGAQLNAITFDIQPGEIVGVAGLLGAGRDVLVDLLYGLRRARSGTISIDGQPKRLRTPYQATRAGMALVPRDRRHQGLILPFSTADNINLASLPETATLGWEHRGRALEKARSWIDQLAIRPGRPELPVRFMSGGNQQKAILARWLGTDARLFILDEPTLGVDIGARSDIYQRTRELADRGRAVLVSSSDAPELLGLCDRILVMWRGELVANLPTRGLTLDALLATINGGQEQQV
;
A
#
# COMPACT_ATOMS: atom_id res chain seq x y z
N MET A 1 1.53 32.24 -15.97
CA MET A 1 2.82 32.81 -15.55
C MET A 1 2.92 32.59 -14.05
N ILE A 2 3.60 31.53 -13.60
CA ILE A 2 3.85 31.29 -12.19
C ILE A 2 5.31 31.71 -11.96
N THR A 3 5.47 32.74 -11.16
CA THR A 3 6.74 33.34 -10.77
C THR A 3 7.63 32.28 -10.07
N GLN A 4 8.81 32.06 -10.64
CA GLN A 4 9.91 31.35 -9.97
C GLN A 4 10.38 32.18 -8.78
N SER A 5 10.04 31.80 -7.56
CA SER A 5 10.72 32.32 -6.37
C SER A 5 12.05 31.56 -6.23
N SER A 6 13.12 32.24 -6.64
CA SER A 6 14.50 31.81 -6.45
C SER A 6 14.88 31.90 -4.96
N GLY A 7 14.56 30.91 -4.16
CA GLY A 7 15.23 30.65 -2.87
C GLY A 7 16.63 30.14 -3.15
N GLY A 8 17.68 30.88 -2.76
CA GLY A 8 19.08 30.66 -3.09
C GLY A 8 19.63 29.31 -2.62
N ALA A 9 19.48 28.30 -3.47
CA ALA A 9 20.25 27.06 -3.36
C ALA A 9 21.55 27.24 -4.16
N ASN A 10 22.68 26.97 -3.52
CA ASN A 10 23.97 26.92 -4.22
C ASN A 10 23.92 25.72 -5.19
N PRO A 11 23.85 25.90 -6.52
CA PRO A 11 23.63 24.81 -7.47
C PRO A 11 24.82 23.85 -7.61
N ALA A 12 25.87 24.05 -6.84
CA ALA A 12 27.09 23.24 -6.88
C ALA A 12 27.16 22.13 -5.82
N ALA A 13 26.27 22.10 -4.83
CA ALA A 13 26.27 21.08 -3.77
C ALA A 13 24.97 20.26 -3.82
N GLY A 14 25.10 18.93 -3.67
CA GLY A 14 23.97 17.99 -3.68
C GLY A 14 23.71 17.32 -5.03
N LEU A 15 22.52 16.68 -5.15
CA LEU A 15 22.10 16.01 -6.37
C LEU A 15 21.37 16.99 -7.30
N ALA A 16 21.76 17.02 -8.56
CA ALA A 16 20.97 17.65 -9.64
C ALA A 16 20.79 16.64 -10.78
N MET A 17 19.54 16.32 -11.08
CA MET A 17 19.11 15.59 -12.29
C MET A 17 18.38 16.58 -13.19
N ASN A 18 18.89 16.83 -14.40
CA ASN A 18 18.37 17.85 -15.29
C ASN A 18 17.80 17.22 -16.55
N GLN A 19 16.53 17.49 -16.84
CA GLN A 19 15.83 17.14 -18.08
C GLN A 19 15.95 15.64 -18.42
N ILE A 20 15.86 14.76 -17.40
CA ILE A 20 15.96 13.32 -17.59
C ILE A 20 14.77 12.79 -18.34
N SER A 21 15.03 12.11 -19.47
CA SER A 21 13.99 11.41 -20.24
C SER A 21 14.33 9.94 -20.40
N LYS A 22 13.28 9.10 -20.42
CA LYS A 22 13.40 7.65 -20.61
C LYS A 22 12.16 7.06 -21.25
N SER A 23 12.34 6.27 -22.29
CA SER A 23 11.27 5.53 -22.97
C SER A 23 11.59 4.03 -23.00
N PHE A 24 10.54 3.21 -22.96
CA PHE A 24 10.60 1.75 -23.12
C PHE A 24 9.58 1.32 -24.16
N ALA A 25 10.04 0.75 -25.28
CA ALA A 25 9.19 0.16 -26.32
C ALA A 25 7.93 1.00 -26.63
N ASN A 26 8.11 2.26 -27.01
CA ASN A 26 7.05 3.23 -27.36
C ASN A 26 6.23 3.81 -26.19
N VAL A 27 6.62 3.55 -24.93
CA VAL A 27 6.02 4.18 -23.77
C VAL A 27 7.04 5.11 -23.14
N THR A 28 6.76 6.42 -23.12
CA THR A 28 7.59 7.41 -22.42
C THR A 28 7.33 7.28 -20.91
N ALA A 29 8.34 6.81 -20.17
CA ALA A 29 8.28 6.66 -18.73
C ALA A 29 8.70 7.93 -17.97
N LEU A 30 9.60 8.73 -18.56
CA LEU A 30 10.02 10.05 -18.05
C LEU A 30 10.19 11.00 -19.23
N ASN A 31 9.70 12.22 -19.06
CA ASN A 31 9.79 13.30 -20.06
C ASN A 31 10.36 14.57 -19.40
N ALA A 32 11.62 14.86 -19.70
CA ALA A 32 12.34 16.06 -19.25
C ALA A 32 12.24 16.33 -17.73
N VAL A 33 12.36 15.29 -16.90
CA VAL A 33 12.24 15.39 -15.44
C VAL A 33 13.47 16.06 -14.84
N THR A 34 13.24 17.09 -14.02
CA THR A 34 14.28 17.76 -13.22
C THR A 34 14.04 17.51 -11.74
N LEU A 35 15.08 17.08 -11.02
CA LEU A 35 15.06 16.84 -9.58
C LEU A 35 16.32 17.46 -8.94
N LEU A 36 16.11 18.29 -7.92
CA LEU A 36 17.18 18.94 -7.16
C LEU A 36 17.05 18.54 -5.69
N LEU A 37 18.16 18.12 -5.08
CA LEU A 37 18.20 17.68 -3.70
C LEU A 37 19.47 18.20 -3.02
N ASN A 38 19.31 18.97 -1.93
CA ASN A 38 20.41 19.55 -1.19
C ASN A 38 21.00 18.57 -0.15
N PRO A 39 22.28 18.72 0.24
CA PRO A 39 22.84 17.97 1.38
C PRO A 39 22.03 18.22 2.67
N GLY A 40 21.78 17.17 3.44
CA GLY A 40 21.03 17.27 4.69
C GLY A 40 19.54 17.61 4.53
N GLU A 41 19.00 17.47 3.33
CA GLU A 41 17.57 17.65 3.02
C GLU A 41 16.87 16.30 2.92
N ILE A 42 15.63 16.20 3.42
CA ILE A 42 14.72 15.11 3.10
C ILE A 42 13.77 15.60 2.01
N HIS A 43 13.93 15.08 0.81
CA HIS A 43 13.13 15.45 -0.36
C HIS A 43 12.14 14.35 -0.71
N GLY A 44 10.86 14.69 -0.74
CA GLY A 44 9.79 13.76 -1.10
C GLY A 44 9.67 13.58 -2.62
N LEU A 45 9.74 12.36 -3.12
CA LEU A 45 9.38 12.04 -4.51
C LEU A 45 7.98 11.45 -4.53
N ILE A 46 7.03 12.25 -4.98
CA ILE A 46 5.59 12.02 -4.83
C ILE A 46 4.98 11.74 -6.21
N GLY A 47 3.95 10.90 -6.27
CA GLY A 47 3.23 10.60 -7.51
C GLY A 47 2.54 9.26 -7.44
N GLU A 48 1.60 9.01 -8.35
CA GLU A 48 0.89 7.74 -8.45
C GLU A 48 1.80 6.59 -8.91
N ASN A 49 1.30 5.35 -8.78
CA ASN A 49 1.96 4.20 -9.39
C ASN A 49 1.96 4.35 -10.92
N GLY A 50 3.13 4.19 -11.53
CA GLY A 50 3.31 4.46 -12.96
C GLY A 50 3.67 5.89 -13.31
N ALA A 51 3.73 6.82 -12.35
CA ALA A 51 4.15 8.22 -12.60
C ALA A 51 5.62 8.38 -13.02
N GLY A 52 6.43 7.32 -12.98
CA GLY A 52 7.84 7.36 -13.37
C GLY A 52 8.84 7.30 -12.21
N LYS A 53 8.38 7.32 -10.94
CA LYS A 53 9.26 7.34 -9.74
C LYS A 53 10.32 6.23 -9.76
N SER A 54 9.89 4.97 -9.92
CA SER A 54 10.80 3.81 -9.94
C SER A 54 11.77 3.84 -11.13
N THR A 55 11.37 4.43 -12.26
CA THR A 55 12.27 4.64 -13.40
C THR A 55 13.34 5.67 -13.09
N LEU A 56 12.96 6.79 -12.46
CA LEU A 56 13.90 7.84 -12.04
C LEU A 56 14.92 7.29 -11.03
N ILE A 57 14.44 6.52 -10.03
CA ILE A 57 15.32 5.87 -9.04
C ILE A 57 16.30 4.90 -9.71
N LYS A 58 15.84 4.07 -10.65
CA LYS A 58 16.71 3.12 -11.36
C LYS A 58 17.74 3.80 -12.25
N ILE A 59 17.44 4.99 -12.79
CA ILE A 59 18.42 5.83 -13.48
C ILE A 59 19.43 6.38 -12.47
N LEU A 60 18.98 6.94 -11.35
CA LEU A 60 19.84 7.45 -10.28
C LEU A 60 20.73 6.34 -9.68
N ALA A 61 20.22 5.12 -9.55
CA ALA A 61 20.96 3.94 -9.11
C ALA A 61 21.92 3.38 -10.18
N GLY A 62 21.93 3.95 -11.38
CA GLY A 62 22.75 3.48 -12.51
C GLY A 62 22.27 2.16 -13.14
N VAL A 63 21.08 1.66 -12.78
CA VAL A 63 20.49 0.44 -13.36
C VAL A 63 20.01 0.71 -14.79
N TYR A 64 19.46 1.88 -15.04
CA TYR A 64 19.05 2.34 -16.37
C TYR A 64 19.87 3.54 -16.80
N GLN A 65 20.19 3.58 -18.09
CA GLN A 65 20.73 4.77 -18.74
C GLN A 65 19.57 5.68 -19.14
N ALA A 66 19.69 7.00 -18.91
CA ALA A 66 18.77 7.99 -19.44
C ALA A 66 18.93 8.08 -20.97
N ASP A 67 17.82 8.34 -21.68
CA ASP A 67 17.87 8.56 -23.14
C ASP A 67 18.31 10.01 -23.44
N SER A 68 18.01 10.95 -22.54
CA SER A 68 18.52 12.34 -22.57
C SER A 68 18.56 12.93 -21.15
N GLY A 69 19.24 14.08 -21.02
CA GLY A 69 19.48 14.73 -19.74
C GLY A 69 20.82 14.36 -19.11
N ASN A 70 21.10 14.95 -17.97
CA ASN A 70 22.31 14.69 -17.21
C ASN A 70 22.04 14.70 -15.71
N ALA A 71 22.95 14.10 -14.93
CA ALA A 71 22.90 14.14 -13.48
C ALA A 71 24.28 14.45 -12.91
N THR A 72 24.31 15.22 -11.81
CA THR A 72 25.53 15.55 -11.08
C THR A 72 25.33 15.36 -9.58
N LEU A 73 26.38 14.96 -8.87
CA LEU A 73 26.43 14.97 -7.41
C LEU A 73 27.61 15.83 -6.96
N ASP A 74 27.35 16.84 -6.15
CA ASP A 74 28.34 17.85 -5.73
C ASP A 74 29.06 18.49 -6.92
N GLY A 75 28.34 18.72 -8.02
CA GLY A 75 28.85 19.28 -9.27
C GLY A 75 29.62 18.29 -10.17
N ALA A 76 29.93 17.09 -9.69
CA ALA A 76 30.60 16.05 -10.49
C ALA A 76 29.56 15.24 -11.29
N PRO A 77 29.79 14.95 -12.58
CA PRO A 77 28.86 14.19 -13.40
C PRO A 77 28.70 12.75 -12.88
N LEU A 78 27.44 12.25 -12.84
CA LEU A 78 27.12 10.89 -12.46
C LEU A 78 27.24 9.95 -13.66
N PRO A 79 27.91 8.78 -13.50
CA PRO A 79 28.05 7.76 -14.54
C PRO A 79 26.75 6.92 -14.64
N LEU A 80 25.68 7.50 -15.21
CA LEU A 80 24.40 6.82 -15.37
C LEU A 80 24.56 5.54 -16.22
N GLY A 81 23.89 4.45 -15.81
CA GLY A 81 24.04 3.14 -16.42
C GLY A 81 25.15 2.27 -15.81
N HIS A 82 25.85 2.73 -14.76
CA HIS A 82 26.95 2.01 -14.11
C HIS A 82 26.72 1.93 -12.57
N PRO A 83 25.95 0.92 -12.06
CA PRO A 83 25.55 0.86 -10.64
C PRO A 83 26.73 0.88 -9.66
N ALA A 84 27.79 0.10 -9.90
CA ALA A 84 28.94 0.06 -9.00
C ALA A 84 29.68 1.42 -8.91
N ALA A 85 29.74 2.19 -10.00
CA ALA A 85 30.34 3.52 -10.00
C ALA A 85 29.47 4.54 -9.26
N ILE A 86 28.15 4.44 -9.39
CA ILE A 86 27.18 5.26 -8.62
C ILE A 86 27.31 4.97 -7.12
N GLU A 87 27.36 3.70 -6.76
CA GLU A 87 27.53 3.26 -5.37
C GLU A 87 28.86 3.78 -4.77
N ALA A 88 29.96 3.71 -5.53
CA ALA A 88 31.25 4.24 -5.11
C ALA A 88 31.26 5.75 -4.87
N LEU A 89 30.38 6.52 -5.49
CA LEU A 89 30.20 7.96 -5.26
C LEU A 89 29.38 8.28 -4.00
N GLY A 90 28.88 7.28 -3.28
CA GLY A 90 28.12 7.45 -2.04
C GLY A 90 26.62 7.52 -2.21
N ILE A 91 26.06 7.12 -3.35
CA ILE A 91 24.61 6.98 -3.54
C ILE A 91 24.20 5.56 -3.11
N ARG A 92 23.21 5.48 -2.20
CA ARG A 92 22.68 4.22 -1.68
C ARG A 92 21.18 4.16 -1.95
N VAL A 93 20.69 2.98 -2.35
CA VAL A 93 19.25 2.75 -2.57
C VAL A 93 18.76 1.65 -1.65
N ILE A 94 17.79 1.98 -0.82
CA ILE A 94 17.11 1.07 0.10
C ILE A 94 15.75 0.75 -0.49
N HIS A 95 15.62 -0.45 -1.05
CA HIS A 95 14.41 -0.93 -1.70
C HIS A 95 13.32 -1.31 -0.68
N GLN A 96 12.09 -1.30 -1.16
CA GLN A 96 10.91 -1.72 -0.40
C GLN A 96 11.04 -3.15 0.14
N GLU A 97 11.55 -4.08 -0.68
CA GLU A 97 11.73 -5.48 -0.30
C GLU A 97 12.94 -5.66 0.63
N LEU A 98 12.77 -6.51 1.65
CA LEU A 98 13.83 -6.89 2.57
C LEU A 98 14.72 -7.96 1.92
N ASN A 99 15.81 -7.55 1.31
CA ASN A 99 16.79 -8.46 0.74
C ASN A 99 17.81 -8.93 1.81
N LEU A 100 17.29 -9.56 2.89
CA LEU A 100 18.06 -10.11 3.98
C LEU A 100 17.97 -11.64 4.00
N ILE A 101 19.07 -12.28 4.40
CA ILE A 101 19.14 -13.75 4.50
C ILE A 101 18.70 -14.17 5.90
N PRO A 102 17.60 -14.95 6.07
CA PRO A 102 17.01 -15.23 7.39
C PRO A 102 17.94 -15.95 8.37
N HIS A 103 18.89 -16.73 7.86
CA HIS A 103 19.83 -17.53 8.66
C HIS A 103 21.14 -16.82 8.99
N PHE A 104 21.35 -15.61 8.50
CA PHE A 104 22.49 -14.79 8.86
C PHE A 104 22.27 -14.08 10.18
N THR A 105 23.35 -13.80 10.88
CA THR A 105 23.34 -12.88 12.01
C THR A 105 23.19 -11.43 11.54
N VAL A 106 22.81 -10.54 12.44
CA VAL A 106 22.74 -9.10 12.17
C VAL A 106 24.07 -8.59 11.59
N ALA A 107 25.20 -8.93 12.25
CA ALA A 107 26.53 -8.49 11.79
C ALA A 107 26.90 -9.08 10.42
N GLU A 108 26.61 -10.35 10.15
CA GLU A 108 26.85 -10.95 8.84
C GLU A 108 26.00 -10.28 7.76
N SER A 109 24.77 -9.86 8.08
CA SER A 109 23.89 -9.16 7.14
C SER A 109 24.33 -7.73 6.88
N VAL A 110 24.79 -7.01 7.91
CA VAL A 110 25.29 -5.63 7.79
C VAL A 110 26.56 -5.58 6.95
N PHE A 111 27.48 -6.52 7.14
CA PHE A 111 28.77 -6.57 6.44
C PHE A 111 28.76 -7.41 5.16
N LEU A 112 27.62 -7.91 4.71
CA LEU A 112 27.55 -8.75 3.51
C LEU A 112 28.10 -8.02 2.26
N GLY A 113 29.19 -8.59 1.70
CA GLY A 113 29.91 -8.03 0.55
C GLY A 113 31.04 -7.04 0.92
N GLN A 114 31.20 -6.72 2.22
CA GLN A 114 32.25 -5.83 2.75
C GLN A 114 32.82 -6.36 4.08
N GLU A 115 32.94 -7.70 4.17
CA GLU A 115 33.33 -8.37 5.40
C GLU A 115 34.75 -8.02 5.83
N TYR A 116 34.97 -7.79 7.13
CA TYR A 116 36.31 -7.73 7.69
C TYR A 116 36.95 -9.11 7.66
N ARG A 117 38.21 -9.15 7.18
CA ARG A 117 39.00 -10.38 7.09
C ARG A 117 40.23 -10.29 8.00
N THR A 118 40.57 -11.40 8.60
CA THR A 118 41.83 -11.57 9.34
C THR A 118 43.01 -11.61 8.35
N ARG A 119 44.23 -11.52 8.85
CA ARG A 119 45.42 -11.64 8.02
C ARG A 119 45.53 -12.98 7.27
N TRP A 120 44.76 -13.97 7.69
CA TRP A 120 44.73 -15.31 7.08
C TRP A 120 43.55 -15.47 6.11
N GLY A 121 42.82 -14.40 5.82
CA GLY A 121 41.66 -14.40 4.90
C GLY A 121 40.34 -14.91 5.49
N ALA A 122 40.32 -15.38 6.74
CA ALA A 122 39.10 -15.78 7.43
C ALA A 122 38.25 -14.55 7.85
N LEU A 123 36.93 -14.74 8.04
CA LEU A 123 36.03 -13.67 8.51
C LEU A 123 36.40 -13.25 9.95
N ASP A 124 36.62 -11.95 10.17
CA ASP A 124 36.80 -11.37 11.50
C ASP A 124 35.45 -11.03 12.15
N ARG A 125 34.73 -12.08 12.58
CA ARG A 125 33.43 -11.93 13.23
C ARG A 125 33.43 -11.06 14.47
N ARG A 126 34.58 -11.05 15.23
CA ARG A 126 34.69 -10.24 16.43
C ARG A 126 34.67 -8.75 16.09
N ARG A 127 35.43 -8.36 15.09
CA ARG A 127 35.49 -6.98 14.62
C ARG A 127 34.15 -6.55 13.97
N MET A 128 33.52 -7.43 13.18
CA MET A 128 32.22 -7.18 12.58
C MET A 128 31.13 -6.95 13.65
N ASN A 129 31.08 -7.82 14.68
CA ASN A 129 30.12 -7.67 15.77
C ASN A 129 30.31 -6.35 16.52
N ALA A 130 31.56 -6.01 16.89
CA ALA A 130 31.86 -4.78 17.61
C ALA A 130 31.50 -3.53 16.79
N ALA A 131 31.82 -3.52 15.50
CA ALA A 131 31.49 -2.41 14.61
C ALA A 131 29.94 -2.27 14.39
N THR A 132 29.23 -3.38 14.26
CA THR A 132 27.75 -3.37 14.16
C THR A 132 27.12 -2.82 15.44
N GLU A 133 27.55 -3.30 16.61
CA GLU A 133 27.06 -2.81 17.90
C GLU A 133 27.32 -1.31 18.09
N ALA A 134 28.53 -0.86 17.77
CA ALA A 134 28.88 0.56 17.82
C ALA A 134 28.02 1.39 16.87
N PHE A 135 27.80 0.91 15.63
CA PHE A 135 26.96 1.61 14.66
C PHE A 135 25.52 1.82 15.18
N PHE A 136 24.86 0.78 15.67
CA PHE A 136 23.49 0.89 16.17
C PHE A 136 23.39 1.79 17.40
N ARG A 137 24.34 1.66 18.34
CA ARG A 137 24.39 2.47 19.55
C ARG A 137 24.68 3.94 19.24
N ASP A 138 25.72 4.21 18.45
CA ASP A 138 26.24 5.56 18.26
C ASP A 138 25.39 6.36 17.25
N SER A 139 24.94 5.70 16.16
CA SER A 139 24.13 6.36 15.13
C SER A 139 22.65 6.47 15.50
N TRP A 140 22.08 5.45 16.15
CA TRP A 140 20.62 5.40 16.37
C TRP A 140 20.21 5.22 17.83
N GLN A 141 21.16 5.09 18.78
CA GLN A 141 20.90 4.82 20.20
C GLN A 141 20.02 3.58 20.40
N LEU A 142 20.23 2.56 19.57
CA LEU A 142 19.51 1.30 19.61
C LEU A 142 20.43 0.19 20.10
N ASP A 143 19.87 -0.73 20.91
CA ASP A 143 20.56 -1.94 21.36
C ASP A 143 20.07 -3.13 20.55
N ILE A 144 20.71 -3.38 19.41
CA ILE A 144 20.45 -4.54 18.56
C ILE A 144 21.64 -5.49 18.67
N ASN A 145 21.42 -6.67 19.26
CA ASN A 145 22.48 -7.67 19.43
C ASN A 145 22.99 -8.17 18.06
N PRO A 146 24.27 -7.95 17.71
CA PRO A 146 24.84 -8.30 16.40
C PRO A 146 24.86 -9.81 16.12
N ARG A 147 24.67 -10.66 17.13
CA ARG A 147 24.66 -12.13 17.00
C ARG A 147 23.26 -12.73 16.82
N ARG A 148 22.16 -11.94 16.98
CA ARG A 148 20.81 -12.42 16.70
C ARG A 148 20.67 -12.78 15.22
N LEU A 149 19.86 -13.80 14.94
CA LEU A 149 19.54 -14.17 13.55
C LEU A 149 18.49 -13.22 12.98
N ILE A 150 18.58 -12.93 11.70
CA ILE A 150 17.63 -12.06 11.00
C ILE A 150 16.20 -12.57 11.15
N ARG A 151 15.95 -13.89 11.12
CA ARG A 151 14.62 -14.47 11.29
C ARG A 151 13.97 -14.16 12.65
N ASP A 152 14.78 -13.90 13.69
CA ASP A 152 14.33 -13.68 15.06
C ASP A 152 14.07 -12.18 15.35
N LEU A 153 14.27 -11.32 14.36
CA LEU A 153 14.06 -9.87 14.44
C LEU A 153 12.62 -9.50 14.06
N SER A 154 12.11 -8.42 14.65
CA SER A 154 10.88 -7.76 14.19
C SER A 154 11.06 -7.20 12.77
N LEU A 155 9.96 -6.84 12.12
CA LEU A 155 10.03 -6.26 10.77
C LEU A 155 10.76 -4.92 10.76
N ALA A 156 10.55 -4.08 11.78
CA ALA A 156 11.27 -2.81 11.96
C ALA A 156 12.76 -3.03 12.18
N GLU A 157 13.15 -3.97 13.07
CA GLU A 157 14.56 -4.30 13.28
C GLU A 157 15.24 -4.78 11.98
N ARG A 158 14.55 -5.59 11.16
CA ARG A 158 15.06 -6.02 9.85
C ARG A 158 15.27 -4.83 8.90
N LYS A 159 14.33 -3.86 8.88
CA LYS A 159 14.51 -2.62 8.09
C LYS A 159 15.72 -1.84 8.57
N LEU A 160 15.91 -1.68 9.87
CA LEU A 160 17.07 -1.01 10.43
C LEU A 160 18.39 -1.73 10.06
N VAL A 161 18.41 -3.07 10.04
CA VAL A 161 19.56 -3.85 9.56
C VAL A 161 19.83 -3.60 8.07
N GLN A 162 18.78 -3.52 7.24
CA GLN A 162 18.91 -3.20 5.82
C GLN A 162 19.51 -1.79 5.62
N ILE A 163 19.07 -0.81 6.41
CA ILE A 163 19.59 0.56 6.38
C ILE A 163 21.06 0.57 6.86
N ALA A 164 21.37 -0.11 7.97
CA ALA A 164 22.72 -0.20 8.50
C ALA A 164 23.72 -0.79 7.49
N ARG A 165 23.31 -1.84 6.76
CA ARG A 165 24.10 -2.44 5.67
C ARG A 165 24.49 -1.42 4.60
N ALA A 166 23.59 -0.51 4.25
CA ALA A 166 23.84 0.51 3.25
C ALA A 166 24.75 1.64 3.73
N LEU A 167 24.94 1.78 5.06
CA LEU A 167 25.59 2.93 5.68
C LEU A 167 26.86 2.61 6.46
N ILE A 168 27.13 1.33 6.73
CA ILE A 168 28.21 0.90 7.66
C ILE A 168 29.61 1.30 7.17
N ASP A 169 29.80 1.52 5.87
CA ASP A 169 31.03 1.97 5.26
C ASP A 169 31.31 3.47 5.49
N GLY A 170 30.33 4.24 5.97
CA GLY A 170 30.44 5.67 6.22
C GLY A 170 30.57 6.54 4.96
N ALA A 171 30.40 5.97 3.76
CA ALA A 171 30.62 6.66 2.49
C ALA A 171 29.34 7.26 1.91
N ALA A 172 28.18 7.07 2.53
CA ALA A 172 26.89 7.52 2.02
C ALA A 172 26.76 9.05 2.05
N LYS A 173 26.53 9.67 0.90
CA LYS A 173 26.21 11.09 0.71
C LYS A 173 24.74 11.31 0.43
N LEU A 174 24.13 10.36 -0.26
CA LEU A 174 22.71 10.37 -0.65
C LEU A 174 22.10 8.99 -0.45
N VAL A 175 20.97 8.95 0.22
CA VAL A 175 20.21 7.71 0.44
C VAL A 175 18.80 7.85 -0.15
N VAL A 176 18.44 6.93 -1.00
CA VAL A 176 17.10 6.79 -1.54
C VAL A 176 16.34 5.77 -0.70
N PHE A 177 15.23 6.17 -0.11
CA PHE A 177 14.32 5.29 0.61
C PHE A 177 13.06 5.04 -0.22
N ASP A 178 12.87 3.81 -0.67
CA ASP A 178 11.71 3.40 -1.45
C ASP A 178 10.72 2.67 -0.55
N GLU A 179 9.69 3.40 -0.08
CA GLU A 179 8.64 2.94 0.84
C GLU A 179 9.19 2.23 2.10
N PRO A 180 10.04 2.88 2.90
CA PRO A 180 10.77 2.21 3.97
C PRO A 180 9.89 1.75 5.14
N THR A 181 8.71 2.35 5.32
CA THR A 181 7.78 2.12 6.42
C THR A 181 6.63 1.17 6.07
N ALA A 182 6.43 0.87 4.79
CA ALA A 182 5.47 -0.15 4.38
C ALA A 182 6.05 -1.56 4.59
N PRO A 183 5.37 -2.49 5.23
CA PRO A 183 4.06 -2.58 5.89
C PRO A 183 4.16 -2.54 7.44
N LEU A 184 4.88 -1.56 8.00
CA LEU A 184 5.13 -1.44 9.43
C LEU A 184 3.91 -0.89 10.19
N GLU A 185 3.77 -1.28 11.45
CA GLU A 185 2.84 -0.66 12.39
C GLU A 185 3.31 0.75 12.80
N ALA A 186 2.41 1.59 13.30
CA ALA A 186 2.71 2.99 13.62
C ALA A 186 3.91 3.17 14.57
N GLN A 187 4.05 2.32 15.59
CA GLN A 187 5.20 2.33 16.49
C GLN A 187 6.50 1.91 15.80
N GLU A 188 6.44 0.89 14.96
CA GLU A 188 7.56 0.39 14.18
C GLU A 188 8.01 1.41 13.12
N ALA A 189 7.06 2.04 12.43
CA ALA A 189 7.32 3.11 11.46
C ALA A 189 8.02 4.30 12.12
N SER A 190 7.65 4.66 13.36
CA SER A 190 8.29 5.72 14.14
C SER A 190 9.78 5.46 14.40
N LEU A 191 10.17 4.20 14.66
CA LEU A 191 11.59 3.83 14.83
C LEU A 191 12.40 4.06 13.56
N VAL A 192 11.87 3.64 12.41
CA VAL A 192 12.53 3.82 11.11
C VAL A 192 12.61 5.30 10.75
N SER A 193 11.53 6.05 10.96
CA SER A 193 11.48 7.50 10.73
C SER A 193 12.51 8.26 11.60
N SER A 194 12.66 7.86 12.86
CA SER A 194 13.66 8.44 13.77
C SER A 194 15.09 8.17 13.29
N ALA A 195 15.37 6.97 12.76
CA ALA A 195 16.68 6.66 12.17
C ALA A 195 16.96 7.54 10.94
N ILE A 196 15.96 7.74 10.07
CA ILE A 196 16.06 8.60 8.88
C ILE A 196 16.34 10.06 9.27
N LEU A 197 15.62 10.60 10.26
CA LEU A 197 15.87 11.97 10.76
C LEU A 197 17.29 12.17 11.31
N ARG A 198 17.87 11.15 11.93
CA ARG A 198 19.27 11.21 12.39
C ARG A 198 20.27 11.23 11.24
N LEU A 199 20.02 10.50 10.16
CA LEU A 199 20.87 10.55 8.96
C LEU A 199 20.86 11.95 8.33
N ARG A 200 19.69 12.60 8.30
CA ARG A 200 19.58 14.00 7.89
C ARG A 200 20.46 14.91 8.74
N GLN A 201 20.43 14.75 10.08
CA GLN A 201 21.25 15.54 11.00
C GLN A 201 22.77 15.35 10.78
N GLN A 202 23.17 14.20 10.23
CA GLN A 202 24.56 13.91 9.83
C GLN A 202 24.92 14.55 8.47
N GLY A 203 24.02 15.30 7.83
CA GLY A 203 24.24 15.96 6.56
C GLY A 203 24.00 15.10 5.32
N ILE A 204 23.49 13.87 5.49
CA ILE A 204 23.18 12.97 4.38
C ILE A 204 21.91 13.48 3.66
N ALA A 205 21.98 13.61 2.33
CA ALA A 205 20.83 13.92 1.51
C ALA A 205 19.89 12.70 1.41
N ILE A 206 18.59 12.90 1.51
CA ILE A 206 17.60 11.82 1.55
C ILE A 206 16.52 12.04 0.51
N LEU A 207 16.40 11.11 -0.45
CA LEU A 207 15.27 11.04 -1.36
C LEU A 207 14.27 10.02 -0.80
N TYR A 208 13.13 10.52 -0.34
CA TYR A 208 12.11 9.74 0.36
C TYR A 208 10.90 9.49 -0.53
N ILE A 209 10.58 8.23 -0.78
CA ILE A 209 9.42 7.83 -1.57
C ILE A 209 8.42 7.15 -0.64
N SER A 210 7.22 7.68 -0.56
CA SER A 210 6.09 7.06 0.11
C SER A 210 4.80 7.37 -0.65
N HIS A 211 3.85 6.47 -0.57
CA HIS A 211 2.47 6.71 -0.99
C HIS A 211 1.60 7.22 0.18
N TYR A 212 2.13 7.25 1.39
CA TYR A 212 1.50 7.82 2.57
C TYR A 212 1.83 9.30 2.69
N LEU A 213 0.89 10.16 2.30
CA LEU A 213 1.11 11.61 2.29
C LEU A 213 1.39 12.17 3.69
N ASN A 214 0.85 11.55 4.74
CA ASN A 214 1.13 11.93 6.13
C ASN A 214 2.61 11.77 6.49
N GLU A 215 3.29 10.73 5.97
CA GLU A 215 4.74 10.55 6.17
C GLU A 215 5.53 11.62 5.44
N ILE A 216 5.15 11.92 4.20
CA ILE A 216 5.75 13.00 3.40
C ILE A 216 5.63 14.32 4.13
N ALA A 217 4.43 14.66 4.62
CA ALA A 217 4.17 15.88 5.38
C ALA A 217 4.99 15.97 6.68
N ALA A 218 5.17 14.84 7.37
CA ALA A 218 5.90 14.78 8.63
C ALA A 218 7.43 14.87 8.47
N LEU A 219 7.98 14.23 7.43
CA LEU A 219 9.42 14.01 7.31
C LEU A 219 10.10 14.93 6.30
N CYS A 220 9.42 15.30 5.18
CA CYS A 220 10.07 15.97 4.06
C CYS A 220 10.11 17.49 4.24
N ASP A 221 11.20 18.09 3.75
CA ASP A 221 11.39 19.53 3.72
C ASP A 221 10.79 20.16 2.46
N ARG A 222 10.92 19.47 1.33
CA ARG A 222 10.36 19.80 0.02
C ARG A 222 10.02 18.53 -0.73
N GLY A 223 9.36 18.66 -1.88
CA GLY A 223 9.04 17.51 -2.72
C GLY A 223 9.10 17.84 -4.22
N THR A 224 9.07 16.76 -5.00
CA THR A 224 8.82 16.79 -6.44
C THR A 224 7.64 15.89 -6.73
N VAL A 225 6.60 16.42 -7.36
CA VAL A 225 5.43 15.66 -7.75
C VAL A 225 5.54 15.24 -9.20
N LEU A 226 5.54 13.92 -9.44
CA LEU A 226 5.53 13.32 -10.77
C LEU A 226 4.11 12.86 -11.14
N ARG A 227 3.71 13.12 -12.38
CA ARG A 227 2.49 12.61 -12.98
C ARG A 227 2.72 12.30 -14.45
N ASN A 228 2.41 11.07 -14.87
CA ASN A 228 2.59 10.59 -16.26
C ASN A 228 3.99 10.82 -16.82
N GLY A 229 5.03 10.66 -15.99
CA GLY A 229 6.43 10.86 -16.41
C GLY A 229 6.92 12.30 -16.43
N GLU A 230 6.12 13.28 -16.01
CA GLU A 230 6.46 14.71 -15.98
C GLU A 230 6.39 15.28 -14.57
N VAL A 231 7.16 16.33 -14.31
CA VAL A 231 7.06 17.10 -13.06
C VAL A 231 5.90 18.06 -13.15
N VAL A 232 4.94 17.95 -12.23
CA VAL A 232 3.77 18.84 -12.16
C VAL A 232 3.88 19.89 -11.06
N GLY A 233 4.88 19.78 -10.16
CA GLY A 233 5.14 20.79 -9.15
C GLY A 233 6.23 20.42 -8.17
N TYR A 234 6.67 21.45 -7.44
CA TYR A 234 7.71 21.38 -6.41
C TYR A 234 7.15 21.91 -5.09
N PRO A 235 6.35 21.12 -4.34
CA PRO A 235 5.80 21.57 -3.08
C PRO A 235 6.90 21.84 -2.05
N ASP A 236 6.78 22.99 -1.38
CA ASP A 236 7.55 23.35 -0.21
C ASP A 236 6.94 22.68 1.06
N ARG A 237 7.54 22.94 2.22
CA ARG A 237 7.10 22.34 3.48
C ARG A 237 5.65 22.69 3.85
N GLU A 238 5.20 23.89 3.55
CA GLU A 238 3.84 24.33 3.85
C GLU A 238 2.83 23.60 2.96
N LEU A 239 3.11 23.50 1.67
CA LEU A 239 2.27 22.79 0.72
C LEU A 239 2.26 21.27 0.95
N LEU A 240 3.37 20.69 1.45
CA LEU A 240 3.44 19.28 1.83
C LEU A 240 2.49 18.92 2.99
N GLN A 241 2.12 19.86 3.84
CA GLN A 241 1.14 19.68 4.91
C GLN A 241 -0.31 19.74 4.41
N ASN A 242 -0.54 20.27 3.22
CA ASN A 242 -1.85 20.32 2.60
C ASN A 242 -2.08 19.07 1.72
N THR A 243 -2.60 18.01 2.34
CA THR A 243 -2.85 16.72 1.68
C THR A 243 -3.75 16.87 0.45
N ASP A 244 -4.77 17.74 0.52
CA ASP A 244 -5.73 17.96 -0.57
C ASP A 244 -5.06 18.58 -1.80
N ALA A 245 -4.20 19.58 -1.58
CA ALA A 245 -3.43 20.18 -2.65
C ALA A 245 -2.45 19.19 -3.29
N LEU A 246 -1.79 18.34 -2.48
CA LEU A 246 -0.90 17.29 -2.99
C LEU A 246 -1.65 16.27 -3.85
N ILE A 247 -2.80 15.79 -3.38
CA ILE A 247 -3.63 14.84 -4.14
C ILE A 247 -4.09 15.48 -5.46
N LYS A 248 -4.51 16.74 -5.43
CA LYS A 248 -4.88 17.48 -6.65
C LYS A 248 -3.72 17.57 -7.65
N MET A 249 -2.50 17.79 -7.18
CA MET A 249 -1.30 17.77 -8.03
C MET A 249 -1.02 16.38 -8.60
N MET A 250 -1.12 15.33 -7.77
CA MET A 250 -0.84 13.96 -8.17
C MET A 250 -1.83 13.41 -9.19
N VAL A 251 -3.13 13.59 -8.93
CA VAL A 251 -4.23 13.00 -9.71
C VAL A 251 -4.69 13.95 -10.83
N GLY A 252 -4.56 15.26 -10.63
CA GLY A 252 -5.04 16.28 -11.56
C GLY A 252 -6.55 16.52 -11.50
N ARG A 253 -7.24 16.01 -10.47
CA ARG A 253 -8.67 16.20 -10.20
C ARG A 253 -8.88 16.61 -8.75
N ASP A 254 -9.96 17.33 -8.48
CA ASP A 254 -10.32 17.70 -7.12
C ASP A 254 -10.78 16.47 -6.30
N ILE A 255 -10.39 16.44 -5.02
CA ILE A 255 -10.75 15.34 -4.08
C ILE A 255 -12.26 15.21 -3.92
N GLU A 256 -13.01 16.32 -4.00
CA GLU A 256 -14.48 16.30 -3.97
C GLU A 256 -15.07 15.41 -5.07
N GLN A 257 -14.35 15.18 -6.18
CA GLN A 257 -14.74 14.24 -7.22
C GLN A 257 -14.36 12.78 -6.92
N LEU A 258 -13.37 12.55 -6.05
CA LEU A 258 -13.00 11.21 -5.57
C LEU A 258 -14.02 10.70 -4.55
N TYR A 259 -14.50 11.60 -3.69
CA TYR A 259 -15.49 11.34 -2.65
C TYR A 259 -16.79 12.05 -2.94
N THR A 260 -17.35 11.95 -4.18
CA THR A 260 -18.70 12.47 -4.43
C THR A 260 -19.63 11.81 -3.41
N PRO A 261 -20.19 12.56 -2.45
CA PRO A 261 -21.12 11.98 -1.50
C PRO A 261 -22.23 11.32 -2.31
N ARG A 262 -22.53 10.06 -2.01
CA ARG A 262 -23.71 9.41 -2.57
C ARG A 262 -24.87 10.33 -2.22
N GLN A 263 -25.54 10.92 -3.22
CA GLN A 263 -26.88 11.45 -2.99
C GLN A 263 -27.68 10.22 -2.57
N SER A 264 -27.69 9.97 -1.26
CA SER A 264 -28.49 8.89 -0.71
C SER A 264 -29.93 9.19 -1.16
N SER A 265 -30.36 8.54 -2.22
CA SER A 265 -31.75 8.17 -2.28
C SER A 265 -31.94 7.39 -0.98
N ALA A 266 -32.45 8.08 0.04
CA ALA A 266 -32.97 7.45 1.21
C ALA A 266 -34.00 6.46 0.69
N HIS A 267 -33.53 5.25 0.37
CA HIS A 267 -34.43 4.13 0.31
C HIS A 267 -34.85 3.94 1.77
N GLN A 268 -35.89 4.69 2.17
CA GLN A 268 -36.78 4.24 3.20
C GLN A 268 -37.34 2.91 2.70
N VAL A 269 -36.54 1.87 2.88
CA VAL A 269 -37.00 0.50 2.69
C VAL A 269 -37.62 0.13 4.03
N ASP A 270 -38.86 0.63 4.23
CA ASP A 270 -39.73 0.05 5.22
C ASP A 270 -39.84 -1.45 4.92
N ALA A 271 -39.35 -2.28 5.85
CA ALA A 271 -39.56 -3.71 5.95
C ALA A 271 -38.92 -4.63 4.87
N ALA A 272 -37.85 -4.25 4.18
CA ALA A 272 -37.13 -5.22 3.35
C ALA A 272 -36.35 -6.22 4.24
N VAL A 273 -36.34 -7.49 3.80
CA VAL A 273 -35.51 -8.52 4.44
C VAL A 273 -34.03 -8.15 4.23
N PRO A 274 -33.21 -8.04 5.29
CA PRO A 274 -31.80 -7.75 5.15
C PRO A 274 -31.09 -8.80 4.29
N VAL A 275 -30.17 -8.36 3.43
CA VAL A 275 -29.29 -9.28 2.68
C VAL A 275 -28.38 -10.06 3.62
N LEU A 276 -27.82 -9.39 4.62
CA LEU A 276 -27.05 -10.03 5.68
C LEU A 276 -27.67 -9.71 7.04
N SER A 277 -27.85 -10.73 7.86
CA SER A 277 -28.24 -10.59 9.26
C SER A 277 -27.32 -11.42 10.14
N VAL A 278 -26.66 -10.75 11.08
CA VAL A 278 -25.73 -11.35 12.03
C VAL A 278 -26.30 -11.17 13.42
N ARG A 279 -26.39 -12.25 14.20
CA ARG A 279 -26.96 -12.24 15.56
C ARG A 279 -26.04 -12.97 16.52
N GLN A 280 -25.54 -12.26 17.52
CA GLN A 280 -24.72 -12.76 18.62
C GLN A 280 -23.55 -13.63 18.15
N LEU A 281 -22.90 -13.21 17.03
CA LEU A 281 -21.80 -13.95 16.42
C LEU A 281 -20.55 -13.88 17.29
N SER A 282 -19.95 -15.05 17.60
CA SER A 282 -18.72 -15.16 18.37
C SER A 282 -17.88 -16.34 17.89
N ASP A 283 -16.55 -16.17 17.89
CA ASP A 283 -15.59 -17.27 17.70
C ASP A 283 -15.15 -17.89 19.04
N GLY A 284 -15.57 -17.27 20.16
CA GLY A 284 -15.23 -17.69 21.52
C GLY A 284 -13.83 -17.31 21.98
N ALA A 285 -13.13 -16.44 21.23
CA ALA A 285 -11.77 -16.02 21.55
C ALA A 285 -11.57 -14.51 21.36
N GLN A 286 -11.83 -14.00 20.15
CA GLN A 286 -11.54 -12.61 19.76
C GLN A 286 -12.80 -11.80 19.46
N LEU A 287 -13.91 -12.44 19.07
CA LEU A 287 -15.18 -11.76 18.81
C LEU A 287 -16.23 -12.14 19.82
N ASN A 288 -16.95 -11.12 20.32
CA ASN A 288 -17.94 -11.28 21.36
C ASN A 288 -19.30 -10.68 20.91
N ALA A 289 -20.29 -11.58 20.73
CA ALA A 289 -21.71 -11.23 20.55
C ALA A 289 -22.04 -10.19 19.47
N ILE A 290 -21.33 -10.22 18.32
CA ILE A 290 -21.52 -9.26 17.22
C ILE A 290 -22.93 -9.38 16.63
N THR A 291 -23.63 -8.24 16.54
CA THR A 291 -24.99 -8.18 16.00
C THR A 291 -25.16 -6.97 15.10
N PHE A 292 -25.52 -7.18 13.83
CA PHE A 292 -25.85 -6.13 12.86
C PHE A 292 -26.57 -6.71 11.64
N ASP A 293 -27.18 -5.82 10.84
CA ASP A 293 -27.82 -6.15 9.56
C ASP A 293 -27.20 -5.33 8.43
N ILE A 294 -27.33 -5.77 7.18
CA ILE A 294 -27.02 -4.98 5.98
C ILE A 294 -28.21 -5.08 5.03
N GLN A 295 -28.74 -3.92 4.62
CA GLN A 295 -29.88 -3.82 3.72
C GLN A 295 -29.46 -3.95 2.25
N PRO A 296 -30.40 -4.32 1.34
CA PRO A 296 -30.14 -4.25 -0.10
C PRO A 296 -29.70 -2.84 -0.52
N GLY A 297 -28.61 -2.74 -1.28
CA GLY A 297 -28.08 -1.47 -1.76
C GLY A 297 -27.33 -0.64 -0.71
N GLU A 298 -27.11 -1.17 0.48
CA GLU A 298 -26.39 -0.49 1.54
C GLU A 298 -24.88 -0.80 1.50
N ILE A 299 -24.05 0.22 1.73
CA ILE A 299 -22.60 0.10 1.93
C ILE A 299 -22.30 0.33 3.41
N VAL A 300 -21.92 -0.71 4.13
CA VAL A 300 -21.59 -0.67 5.56
C VAL A 300 -20.09 -0.75 5.74
N GLY A 301 -19.52 0.25 6.43
CA GLY A 301 -18.11 0.26 6.82
C GLY A 301 -17.87 -0.47 8.14
N VAL A 302 -16.72 -1.10 8.29
CA VAL A 302 -16.22 -1.64 9.57
C VAL A 302 -14.89 -0.97 9.88
N ALA A 303 -14.88 -0.15 10.94
CA ALA A 303 -13.71 0.55 11.46
C ALA A 303 -13.21 -0.08 12.76
N GLY A 304 -11.95 0.16 13.11
CA GLY A 304 -11.35 -0.26 14.37
C GLY A 304 -9.84 -0.34 14.26
N LEU A 305 -9.15 -0.28 15.39
CA LEU A 305 -7.70 -0.43 15.45
C LEU A 305 -7.27 -1.85 15.04
N LEU A 306 -5.98 -2.03 14.78
CA LEU A 306 -5.41 -3.35 14.56
C LEU A 306 -5.67 -4.23 15.80
N GLY A 307 -6.12 -5.45 15.59
CA GLY A 307 -6.53 -6.35 16.69
C GLY A 307 -7.93 -6.08 17.27
N ALA A 308 -8.69 -5.10 16.75
CA ALA A 308 -10.08 -4.88 17.17
C ALA A 308 -11.04 -6.02 16.75
N GLY A 309 -10.59 -6.95 15.89
CA GLY A 309 -11.37 -8.11 15.46
C GLY A 309 -12.04 -7.96 14.09
N ARG A 310 -11.75 -6.89 13.32
CA ARG A 310 -12.30 -6.67 11.97
C ARG A 310 -11.99 -7.83 11.02
N ASP A 311 -10.74 -8.29 11.03
CA ASP A 311 -10.25 -9.42 10.24
C ASP A 311 -10.95 -10.74 10.63
N VAL A 312 -11.15 -10.96 11.93
CA VAL A 312 -11.85 -12.15 12.42
C VAL A 312 -13.31 -12.12 12.02
N LEU A 313 -13.96 -10.94 12.01
CA LEU A 313 -15.33 -10.79 11.54
C LEU A 313 -15.46 -11.19 10.06
N VAL A 314 -14.57 -10.68 9.20
CA VAL A 314 -14.53 -11.04 7.77
C VAL A 314 -14.31 -12.55 7.58
N ASP A 315 -13.34 -13.11 8.31
CA ASP A 315 -13.04 -14.55 8.26
C ASP A 315 -14.23 -15.42 8.67
N LEU A 316 -14.97 -15.04 9.72
CA LEU A 316 -16.18 -15.75 10.17
C LEU A 316 -17.32 -15.66 9.16
N LEU A 317 -17.56 -14.46 8.61
CA LEU A 317 -18.60 -14.23 7.62
C LEU A 317 -18.37 -15.04 6.33
N TYR A 318 -17.09 -15.17 5.92
CA TYR A 318 -16.77 -15.91 4.69
C TYR A 318 -16.43 -17.38 4.93
N GLY A 319 -16.52 -17.87 6.18
CA GLY A 319 -16.27 -19.28 6.52
C GLY A 319 -14.81 -19.70 6.48
N LEU A 320 -13.86 -18.76 6.56
CA LEU A 320 -12.43 -19.00 6.76
C LEU A 320 -12.13 -19.44 8.21
N ARG A 321 -12.95 -18.94 9.14
CA ARG A 321 -12.99 -19.37 10.55
C ARG A 321 -14.37 -19.91 10.90
N ARG A 322 -14.47 -20.71 11.95
CA ARG A 322 -15.73 -21.28 12.45
C ARG A 322 -16.27 -20.44 13.59
N ALA A 323 -17.53 -20.02 13.49
CA ALA A 323 -18.24 -19.43 14.61
C ALA A 323 -18.48 -20.49 15.70
N ARG A 324 -18.29 -20.09 16.96
CA ARG A 324 -18.63 -20.89 18.14
C ARG A 324 -20.10 -20.74 18.51
N SER A 325 -20.63 -19.53 18.39
CA SER A 325 -22.05 -19.22 18.66
C SER A 325 -22.54 -18.12 17.73
N GLY A 326 -23.86 -17.91 17.74
CA GLY A 326 -24.54 -16.93 16.91
C GLY A 326 -25.05 -17.51 15.60
N THR A 327 -25.74 -16.65 14.83
CA THR A 327 -26.31 -17.02 13.55
C THR A 327 -25.99 -16.00 12.48
N ILE A 328 -25.75 -16.48 11.26
CA ILE A 328 -25.59 -15.69 10.05
C ILE A 328 -26.75 -16.07 9.14
N SER A 329 -27.53 -15.08 8.68
CA SER A 329 -28.60 -15.29 7.70
C SER A 329 -28.33 -14.46 6.45
N ILE A 330 -28.59 -15.05 5.29
CA ILE A 330 -28.54 -14.37 3.99
C ILE A 330 -29.97 -14.41 3.41
N ASP A 331 -30.49 -13.24 3.02
CA ASP A 331 -31.86 -13.06 2.54
C ASP A 331 -32.89 -13.71 3.51
N GLY A 332 -32.70 -13.50 4.82
CA GLY A 332 -33.54 -14.03 5.88
C GLY A 332 -33.38 -15.53 6.18
N GLN A 333 -32.54 -16.26 5.42
CA GLN A 333 -32.32 -17.69 5.61
C GLN A 333 -31.04 -17.96 6.42
N PRO A 334 -31.10 -18.67 7.54
CA PRO A 334 -29.91 -19.06 8.31
C PRO A 334 -28.96 -19.91 7.46
N LYS A 335 -27.68 -19.56 7.47
CA LYS A 335 -26.62 -20.27 6.74
C LYS A 335 -25.54 -20.75 7.71
N ARG A 336 -25.08 -21.97 7.51
CA ARG A 336 -23.88 -22.49 8.23
C ARG A 336 -22.66 -22.31 7.33
N LEU A 337 -21.88 -21.26 7.60
CA LEU A 337 -20.70 -20.93 6.81
C LEU A 337 -19.45 -21.50 7.50
N ARG A 338 -18.97 -22.64 7.02
CA ARG A 338 -17.78 -23.33 7.56
C ARG A 338 -16.63 -23.40 6.56
N THR A 339 -16.88 -23.02 5.33
CA THR A 339 -15.91 -22.98 4.24
C THR A 339 -16.24 -21.85 3.27
N PRO A 340 -15.24 -21.26 2.59
CA PRO A 340 -15.45 -20.25 1.54
C PRO A 340 -16.40 -20.71 0.43
N TYR A 341 -16.37 -22.00 0.09
CA TYR A 341 -17.27 -22.58 -0.90
C TYR A 341 -18.75 -22.44 -0.50
N GLN A 342 -19.06 -22.64 0.80
CA GLN A 342 -20.43 -22.46 1.29
C GLN A 342 -20.86 -20.99 1.26
N ALA A 343 -19.95 -20.06 1.59
CA ALA A 343 -20.20 -18.62 1.50
C ALA A 343 -20.47 -18.18 0.06
N THR A 344 -19.64 -18.63 -0.89
CA THR A 344 -19.83 -18.34 -2.31
C THR A 344 -21.18 -18.88 -2.82
N ARG A 345 -21.56 -20.12 -2.46
CA ARG A 345 -22.87 -20.68 -2.83
C ARG A 345 -24.04 -20.01 -2.13
N ALA A 346 -23.81 -19.33 -1.01
CA ALA A 346 -24.81 -18.49 -0.35
C ALA A 346 -24.95 -17.09 -1.00
N GLY A 347 -24.24 -16.82 -2.09
CA GLY A 347 -24.27 -15.55 -2.79
C GLY A 347 -23.35 -14.47 -2.18
N MET A 348 -22.25 -14.88 -1.57
CA MET A 348 -21.26 -13.97 -1.00
C MET A 348 -19.98 -13.92 -1.85
N ALA A 349 -19.42 -12.73 -2.02
CA ALA A 349 -18.16 -12.47 -2.68
C ALA A 349 -17.16 -11.87 -1.68
N LEU A 350 -15.89 -12.26 -1.75
CA LEU A 350 -14.81 -11.69 -0.93
C LEU A 350 -13.68 -11.15 -1.80
N VAL A 351 -13.35 -9.89 -1.59
CA VAL A 351 -12.09 -9.28 -2.02
C VAL A 351 -11.18 -9.22 -0.79
N PRO A 352 -10.19 -10.10 -0.67
CA PRO A 352 -9.39 -10.23 0.54
C PRO A 352 -8.29 -9.16 0.60
N ARG A 353 -7.84 -8.80 1.82
CA ARG A 353 -6.73 -7.87 2.08
C ARG A 353 -5.41 -8.34 1.50
N ASP A 354 -5.11 -9.64 1.61
CA ASP A 354 -3.91 -10.23 1.00
C ASP A 354 -4.22 -10.72 -0.42
N ARG A 355 -4.13 -9.80 -1.37
CA ARG A 355 -4.42 -10.11 -2.78
C ARG A 355 -3.48 -11.16 -3.37
N ARG A 356 -2.21 -11.23 -2.90
CA ARG A 356 -1.18 -12.12 -3.48
C ARG A 356 -1.31 -13.56 -3.03
N HIS A 357 -1.66 -13.78 -1.76
CA HIS A 357 -1.74 -15.14 -1.19
C HIS A 357 -3.16 -15.68 -1.13
N GLN A 358 -4.16 -14.79 -0.98
CA GLN A 358 -5.56 -15.19 -0.83
C GLN A 358 -6.42 -14.83 -2.05
N GLY A 359 -6.08 -13.74 -2.74
CA GLY A 359 -6.89 -13.19 -3.82
C GLY A 359 -6.56 -13.75 -5.21
N LEU A 360 -5.30 -14.00 -5.53
CA LEU A 360 -4.83 -14.32 -6.89
C LEU A 360 -4.02 -15.60 -6.93
N ILE A 361 -4.10 -16.29 -8.08
CA ILE A 361 -3.16 -17.35 -8.44
C ILE A 361 -2.11 -16.70 -9.35
N LEU A 362 -1.02 -16.22 -8.76
CA LEU A 362 -0.02 -15.36 -9.41
C LEU A 362 0.56 -15.91 -10.74
N PRO A 363 0.84 -17.23 -10.90
CA PRO A 363 1.30 -17.79 -12.16
C PRO A 363 0.25 -17.86 -13.26
N PHE A 364 -1.05 -17.82 -12.90
CA PHE A 364 -2.16 -17.94 -13.84
C PHE A 364 -2.36 -16.65 -14.64
N SER A 365 -2.97 -16.78 -15.81
CA SER A 365 -3.30 -15.63 -16.64
C SER A 365 -4.34 -14.72 -15.97
N THR A 366 -4.46 -13.50 -16.47
CA THR A 366 -5.50 -12.56 -16.04
C THR A 366 -6.89 -13.13 -16.30
N ALA A 367 -7.10 -13.76 -17.45
CA ALA A 367 -8.37 -14.38 -17.81
C ALA A 367 -8.74 -15.52 -16.86
N ASP A 368 -7.80 -16.41 -16.53
CA ASP A 368 -8.05 -17.50 -15.58
C ASP A 368 -8.43 -16.97 -14.19
N ASN A 369 -7.71 -15.94 -13.73
CA ASN A 369 -8.00 -15.31 -12.44
C ASN A 369 -9.38 -14.63 -12.41
N ILE A 370 -9.78 -13.95 -13.47
CA ILE A 370 -11.11 -13.31 -13.59
C ILE A 370 -12.23 -14.36 -13.61
N ASN A 371 -12.05 -15.44 -14.37
CA ASN A 371 -13.10 -16.44 -14.56
C ASN A 371 -13.23 -17.44 -13.41
N LEU A 372 -12.31 -17.46 -12.45
CA LEU A 372 -12.21 -18.47 -11.41
C LEU A 372 -13.51 -18.69 -10.61
N ALA A 373 -14.28 -17.63 -10.33
CA ALA A 373 -15.55 -17.73 -9.60
C ALA A 373 -16.75 -18.07 -10.49
N SER A 374 -16.61 -17.97 -11.81
CA SER A 374 -17.67 -18.18 -12.79
C SER A 374 -17.35 -19.28 -13.81
N LEU A 375 -16.46 -20.21 -13.46
CA LEU A 375 -16.09 -21.37 -14.29
C LEU A 375 -17.31 -22.17 -14.81
N PRO A 376 -18.39 -22.42 -14.04
CA PRO A 376 -19.57 -23.12 -14.54
C PRO A 376 -20.24 -22.43 -15.73
N GLU A 377 -20.11 -21.11 -15.88
CA GLU A 377 -20.70 -20.36 -16.99
C GLU A 377 -19.90 -20.50 -18.30
N THR A 378 -18.61 -20.77 -18.18
CA THR A 378 -17.70 -20.94 -19.32
C THR A 378 -17.38 -22.39 -19.64
N ALA A 379 -17.91 -23.34 -18.87
CA ALA A 379 -17.67 -24.77 -19.02
C ALA A 379 -18.94 -25.54 -19.36
N THR A 380 -18.80 -26.63 -20.11
CA THR A 380 -19.86 -27.61 -20.37
C THR A 380 -19.33 -29.02 -20.09
N LEU A 381 -20.05 -29.77 -19.27
CA LEU A 381 -19.63 -31.13 -18.85
C LEU A 381 -18.18 -31.21 -18.31
N GLY A 382 -17.75 -30.16 -17.62
CA GLY A 382 -16.39 -30.08 -17.03
C GLY A 382 -15.30 -29.59 -18.01
N TRP A 383 -15.64 -29.31 -19.27
CA TRP A 383 -14.71 -28.76 -20.26
C TRP A 383 -14.91 -27.27 -20.41
N GLU A 384 -13.87 -26.48 -20.19
CA GLU A 384 -13.89 -25.05 -20.38
C GLU A 384 -13.85 -24.66 -21.86
N HIS A 385 -14.76 -23.79 -22.27
CA HIS A 385 -14.77 -23.18 -23.59
C HIS A 385 -13.84 -21.96 -23.61
N ARG A 386 -12.57 -22.18 -23.90
CA ARG A 386 -11.52 -21.16 -23.85
C ARG A 386 -11.87 -19.87 -24.60
N GLY A 387 -12.57 -19.97 -25.74
CA GLY A 387 -13.02 -18.78 -26.50
C GLY A 387 -13.98 -17.92 -25.69
N ARG A 388 -15.01 -18.53 -25.07
CA ARG A 388 -15.99 -17.82 -24.21
C ARG A 388 -15.33 -17.25 -22.95
N ALA A 389 -14.41 -18.00 -22.35
CA ALA A 389 -13.66 -17.55 -21.16
C ALA A 389 -12.80 -16.32 -21.48
N LEU A 390 -12.10 -16.30 -22.61
CA LEU A 390 -11.33 -15.16 -23.06
C LEU A 390 -12.20 -13.94 -23.41
N GLU A 391 -13.30 -14.14 -24.08
CA GLU A 391 -14.25 -13.07 -24.44
C GLU A 391 -14.82 -12.41 -23.17
N LYS A 392 -15.28 -13.23 -22.20
CA LYS A 392 -15.75 -12.74 -20.90
C LYS A 392 -14.68 -11.96 -20.17
N ALA A 393 -13.45 -12.49 -20.11
CA ALA A 393 -12.35 -11.81 -19.46
C ALA A 393 -11.97 -10.49 -20.15
N ARG A 394 -11.97 -10.43 -21.49
CA ARG A 394 -11.72 -9.18 -22.25
C ARG A 394 -12.77 -8.12 -21.92
N SER A 395 -14.04 -8.48 -21.87
CA SER A 395 -15.11 -7.56 -21.50
C SER A 395 -14.86 -6.92 -20.12
N TRP A 396 -14.45 -7.71 -19.11
CA TRP A 396 -14.12 -7.17 -17.79
C TRP A 396 -12.83 -6.36 -17.76
N ILE A 397 -11.81 -6.77 -18.53
CA ILE A 397 -10.55 -6.03 -18.69
C ILE A 397 -10.83 -4.63 -19.24
N ASP A 398 -11.69 -4.52 -20.25
CA ASP A 398 -12.06 -3.25 -20.87
C ASP A 398 -12.93 -2.40 -19.94
N GLN A 399 -13.95 -2.98 -19.31
CA GLN A 399 -14.85 -2.27 -18.39
C GLN A 399 -14.15 -1.70 -17.16
N LEU A 400 -13.13 -2.40 -16.64
CA LEU A 400 -12.36 -1.97 -15.47
C LEU A 400 -11.05 -1.27 -15.85
N ALA A 401 -10.81 -1.04 -17.15
CA ALA A 401 -9.58 -0.46 -17.66
C ALA A 401 -8.33 -1.12 -17.06
N ILE A 402 -8.30 -2.48 -17.01
CA ILE A 402 -7.14 -3.24 -16.52
C ILE A 402 -5.98 -3.12 -17.51
N ARG A 403 -4.79 -2.78 -17.01
CA ARG A 403 -3.61 -2.59 -17.85
C ARG A 403 -2.43 -3.48 -17.38
N PRO A 404 -1.65 -4.08 -18.32
CA PRO A 404 -1.90 -4.11 -19.77
C PRO A 404 -3.12 -4.98 -20.10
N GLY A 405 -3.91 -4.58 -21.12
CA GLY A 405 -5.15 -5.26 -21.55
C GLY A 405 -4.93 -6.60 -22.25
N ARG A 406 -4.09 -7.45 -21.71
CA ARG A 406 -3.71 -8.77 -22.24
C ARG A 406 -4.27 -9.87 -21.36
N PRO A 407 -5.36 -10.55 -21.75
CA PRO A 407 -5.99 -11.57 -20.91
C PRO A 407 -5.07 -12.78 -20.64
N GLU A 408 -4.13 -13.08 -21.53
CA GLU A 408 -3.19 -14.19 -21.41
C GLU A 408 -1.99 -13.88 -20.47
N LEU A 409 -1.77 -12.60 -20.13
CA LEU A 409 -0.65 -12.21 -19.28
C LEU A 409 -0.84 -12.72 -17.84
N PRO A 410 0.17 -13.39 -17.24
CA PRO A 410 0.11 -13.77 -15.83
C PRO A 410 -0.02 -12.53 -14.90
N VAL A 411 -0.93 -12.61 -13.93
CA VAL A 411 -1.26 -11.46 -13.06
C VAL A 411 -0.09 -10.99 -12.20
N ARG A 412 0.93 -11.82 -11.98
CA ARG A 412 2.17 -11.42 -11.26
C ARG A 412 2.91 -10.25 -11.90
N PHE A 413 2.71 -10.01 -13.21
CA PHE A 413 3.36 -8.91 -13.94
C PHE A 413 2.55 -7.61 -13.94
N MET A 414 1.39 -7.60 -13.29
CA MET A 414 0.54 -6.42 -13.16
C MET A 414 0.88 -5.59 -11.94
N SER A 415 0.58 -4.28 -12.01
CA SER A 415 0.61 -3.40 -10.84
C SER A 415 -0.44 -3.82 -9.80
N GLY A 416 -0.24 -3.40 -8.54
CA GLY A 416 -1.16 -3.72 -7.45
C GLY A 416 -2.60 -3.30 -7.73
N GLY A 417 -2.83 -2.11 -8.29
CA GLY A 417 -4.16 -1.65 -8.67
C GLY A 417 -4.82 -2.53 -9.73
N ASN A 418 -4.07 -2.96 -10.76
CA ASN A 418 -4.61 -3.87 -11.79
C ASN A 418 -4.87 -5.28 -11.25
N GLN A 419 -4.05 -5.76 -10.31
CA GLN A 419 -4.30 -7.01 -9.59
C GLN A 419 -5.61 -6.93 -8.78
N GLN A 420 -5.84 -5.81 -8.09
CA GLN A 420 -7.07 -5.57 -7.33
C GLN A 420 -8.31 -5.52 -8.25
N LYS A 421 -8.21 -4.83 -9.38
CA LYS A 421 -9.25 -4.80 -10.40
C LYS A 421 -9.56 -6.20 -10.96
N ALA A 422 -8.56 -7.06 -11.14
CA ALA A 422 -8.77 -8.44 -11.59
C ALA A 422 -9.55 -9.29 -10.55
N ILE A 423 -9.27 -9.11 -9.24
CA ILE A 423 -10.05 -9.77 -8.18
C ILE A 423 -11.50 -9.23 -8.17
N LEU A 424 -11.68 -7.91 -8.30
CA LEU A 424 -13.01 -7.32 -8.36
C LEU A 424 -13.78 -7.82 -9.58
N ALA A 425 -13.14 -7.89 -10.77
CA ALA A 425 -13.72 -8.44 -12.00
C ALA A 425 -14.24 -9.87 -11.81
N ARG A 426 -13.52 -10.71 -11.08
CA ARG A 426 -13.92 -12.08 -10.75
C ARG A 426 -15.33 -12.15 -10.15
N TRP A 427 -15.62 -11.24 -9.23
CA TRP A 427 -16.87 -11.24 -8.48
C TRP A 427 -17.98 -10.43 -9.13
N LEU A 428 -17.65 -9.37 -9.89
CA LEU A 428 -18.63 -8.58 -10.65
C LEU A 428 -19.34 -9.41 -11.71
N GLY A 429 -18.68 -10.45 -12.23
CA GLY A 429 -19.26 -11.39 -13.17
C GLY A 429 -20.15 -12.48 -12.55
N THR A 430 -20.45 -12.40 -11.24
CA THR A 430 -21.27 -13.39 -10.52
C THR A 430 -22.59 -12.80 -10.01
N ASP A 431 -23.53 -13.66 -9.59
CA ASP A 431 -24.79 -13.25 -8.98
C ASP A 431 -24.69 -13.00 -7.47
N ALA A 432 -23.50 -12.65 -6.98
CA ALA A 432 -23.30 -12.38 -5.55
C ALA A 432 -24.23 -11.25 -5.06
N ARG A 433 -24.86 -11.48 -3.89
CA ARG A 433 -25.79 -10.56 -3.23
C ARG A 433 -25.09 -9.69 -2.19
N LEU A 434 -24.04 -10.23 -1.55
CA LEU A 434 -23.21 -9.57 -0.57
C LEU A 434 -21.75 -9.55 -1.05
N PHE A 435 -21.17 -8.37 -1.10
CA PHE A 435 -19.76 -8.16 -1.39
C PHE A 435 -19.04 -7.76 -0.10
N ILE A 436 -18.03 -8.52 0.28
CA ILE A 436 -17.14 -8.20 1.40
C ILE A 436 -15.81 -7.72 0.80
N LEU A 437 -15.45 -6.47 1.08
CA LEU A 437 -14.22 -5.82 0.62
C LEU A 437 -13.32 -5.61 1.85
N ASP A 438 -12.30 -6.44 2.01
CA ASP A 438 -11.36 -6.34 3.13
C ASP A 438 -10.10 -5.60 2.70
N GLU A 439 -9.88 -4.39 3.23
CA GLU A 439 -8.82 -3.45 2.86
C GLU A 439 -8.71 -3.26 1.32
N PRO A 440 -9.80 -2.87 0.64
CA PRO A 440 -9.88 -2.93 -0.83
C PRO A 440 -8.87 -2.04 -1.54
N THR A 441 -8.36 -1.00 -0.89
CA THR A 441 -7.42 -0.04 -1.47
C THR A 441 -6.01 -0.11 -0.89
N LEU A 442 -5.72 -1.10 -0.04
CA LEU A 442 -4.41 -1.26 0.55
C LEU A 442 -3.33 -1.50 -0.52
N GLY A 443 -2.33 -0.61 -0.56
CA GLY A 443 -1.25 -0.68 -1.56
C GLY A 443 -1.74 -0.50 -3.02
N VAL A 444 -2.81 0.28 -3.19
CA VAL A 444 -3.37 0.69 -4.48
C VAL A 444 -3.16 2.20 -4.63
N ASP A 445 -2.81 2.64 -5.83
CA ASP A 445 -2.65 4.06 -6.13
C ASP A 445 -4.01 4.81 -6.09
N ILE A 446 -3.94 6.14 -5.94
CA ILE A 446 -5.12 7.00 -5.76
C ILE A 446 -6.08 6.91 -6.95
N GLY A 447 -5.56 6.83 -8.18
CA GLY A 447 -6.38 6.69 -9.38
C GLY A 447 -7.17 5.39 -9.40
N ALA A 448 -6.51 4.26 -9.07
CA ALA A 448 -7.16 2.96 -8.99
C ALA A 448 -8.13 2.87 -7.77
N ARG A 449 -7.90 3.63 -6.67
CA ARG A 449 -8.86 3.75 -5.57
C ARG A 449 -10.20 4.34 -6.04
N SER A 450 -10.15 5.41 -6.82
CA SER A 450 -11.35 6.05 -7.39
C SER A 450 -12.20 5.06 -8.20
N ASP A 451 -11.53 4.25 -9.03
CA ASP A 451 -12.23 3.23 -9.84
C ASP A 451 -12.89 2.17 -8.94
N ILE A 452 -12.22 1.73 -7.87
CA ILE A 452 -12.77 0.76 -6.91
C ILE A 452 -14.00 1.36 -6.20
N TYR A 453 -13.94 2.62 -5.76
CA TYR A 453 -15.05 3.30 -5.11
C TYR A 453 -16.25 3.44 -6.02
N GLN A 454 -16.02 3.86 -7.27
CA GLN A 454 -17.07 3.96 -8.26
C GLN A 454 -17.76 2.61 -8.47
N ARG A 455 -17.01 1.52 -8.64
CA ARG A 455 -17.57 0.18 -8.81
C ARG A 455 -18.31 -0.32 -7.58
N THR A 456 -17.81 0.01 -6.39
CA THR A 456 -18.50 -0.32 -5.13
C THR A 456 -19.86 0.37 -5.05
N ARG A 457 -19.95 1.63 -5.45
CA ARG A 457 -21.21 2.37 -5.52
C ARG A 457 -22.16 1.79 -6.57
N GLU A 458 -21.65 1.47 -7.76
CA GLU A 458 -22.45 0.82 -8.82
C GLU A 458 -23.05 -0.53 -8.36
N LEU A 459 -22.33 -1.30 -7.53
CA LEU A 459 -22.87 -2.52 -6.91
C LEU A 459 -24.05 -2.20 -6.00
N ALA A 460 -23.88 -1.22 -5.12
CA ALA A 460 -24.95 -0.82 -4.21
C ALA A 460 -26.17 -0.25 -4.95
N ASP A 461 -25.96 0.56 -6.00
CA ASP A 461 -27.03 1.11 -6.83
C ASP A 461 -27.82 0.02 -7.58
N ARG A 462 -27.18 -1.14 -7.83
CA ARG A 462 -27.85 -2.35 -8.35
C ARG A 462 -28.53 -3.20 -7.26
N GLY A 463 -28.65 -2.70 -6.04
CA GLY A 463 -29.28 -3.38 -4.91
C GLY A 463 -28.42 -4.44 -4.23
N ARG A 464 -27.11 -4.50 -4.52
CA ARG A 464 -26.19 -5.41 -3.83
C ARG A 464 -25.80 -4.83 -2.48
N ALA A 465 -25.69 -5.64 -1.45
CA ALA A 465 -25.16 -5.24 -0.15
C ALA A 465 -23.62 -5.27 -0.18
N VAL A 466 -22.99 -4.28 0.44
CA VAL A 466 -21.53 -4.21 0.51
C VAL A 466 -21.07 -4.00 1.94
N LEU A 467 -20.12 -4.81 2.40
CA LEU A 467 -19.39 -4.64 3.66
C LEU A 467 -17.95 -4.25 3.33
N VAL A 468 -17.51 -3.09 3.81
CA VAL A 468 -16.14 -2.58 3.61
C VAL A 468 -15.42 -2.58 4.94
N SER A 469 -14.41 -3.43 5.10
CA SER A 469 -13.49 -3.40 6.25
C SER A 469 -12.25 -2.60 5.85
N SER A 470 -11.99 -1.46 6.49
CA SER A 470 -10.83 -0.63 6.16
C SER A 470 -10.22 0.02 7.40
N SER A 471 -8.89 0.15 7.37
CA SER A 471 -8.12 0.94 8.33
C SER A 471 -8.08 2.44 7.97
N ASP A 472 -8.48 2.78 6.74
CA ASP A 472 -8.49 4.15 6.21
C ASP A 472 -9.83 4.82 6.55
N ALA A 473 -9.87 5.61 7.64
CA ALA A 473 -11.09 6.29 8.09
C ALA A 473 -11.67 7.27 7.03
N PRO A 474 -10.89 8.07 6.29
CA PRO A 474 -11.37 8.82 5.14
C PRO A 474 -12.05 7.97 4.07
N GLU A 475 -11.53 6.78 3.76
CA GLU A 475 -12.17 5.84 2.83
C GLU A 475 -13.58 5.46 3.29
N LEU A 476 -13.72 5.09 4.56
CA LEU A 476 -15.01 4.70 5.11
C LEU A 476 -16.02 5.85 5.10
N LEU A 477 -15.58 7.06 5.47
CA LEU A 477 -16.43 8.27 5.45
C LEU A 477 -16.91 8.61 4.03
N GLY A 478 -16.02 8.45 3.04
CA GLY A 478 -16.35 8.82 1.67
C GLY A 478 -17.14 7.76 0.89
N LEU A 479 -17.13 6.50 1.34
CA LEU A 479 -17.71 5.38 0.60
C LEU A 479 -18.97 4.81 1.24
N CYS A 480 -19.05 4.74 2.58
CA CYS A 480 -20.07 3.99 3.30
C CYS A 480 -21.28 4.86 3.67
N ASP A 481 -22.45 4.24 3.80
CA ASP A 481 -23.68 4.88 4.28
C ASP A 481 -23.67 5.00 5.82
N ARG A 482 -23.08 4.01 6.50
CA ARG A 482 -22.80 4.01 7.96
C ARG A 482 -21.57 3.18 8.27
N ILE A 483 -21.00 3.39 9.46
CA ILE A 483 -19.78 2.75 9.94
C ILE A 483 -20.04 2.05 11.27
N LEU A 484 -19.71 0.77 11.32
CA LEU A 484 -19.65 -0.04 12.54
C LEU A 484 -18.24 0.12 13.13
N VAL A 485 -18.14 0.59 14.36
CA VAL A 485 -16.83 0.71 15.04
C VAL A 485 -16.63 -0.49 15.95
N MET A 486 -15.51 -1.18 15.76
CA MET A 486 -15.11 -2.34 16.54
C MET A 486 -14.01 -1.98 17.54
N TRP A 487 -14.13 -2.52 18.75
CA TRP A 487 -13.15 -2.40 19.81
C TRP A 487 -13.07 -3.71 20.59
N ARG A 488 -11.87 -4.31 20.68
CA ARG A 488 -11.62 -5.56 21.45
C ARG A 488 -12.63 -6.68 21.19
N GLY A 489 -13.03 -6.83 19.93
CA GLY A 489 -13.97 -7.88 19.52
C GLY A 489 -15.45 -7.58 19.71
N GLU A 490 -15.81 -6.36 20.08
CA GLU A 490 -17.20 -5.90 20.25
C GLU A 490 -17.53 -4.76 19.29
N LEU A 491 -18.82 -4.61 18.96
CA LEU A 491 -19.33 -3.43 18.26
C LEU A 491 -19.67 -2.36 19.28
N VAL A 492 -18.89 -1.27 19.31
CA VAL A 492 -19.05 -0.17 20.27
C VAL A 492 -19.87 0.98 19.72
N ALA A 493 -19.96 1.13 18.40
CA ALA A 493 -20.76 2.16 17.76
C ALA A 493 -21.27 1.74 16.39
N ASN A 494 -22.38 2.36 15.96
CA ASN A 494 -22.97 2.26 14.63
C ASN A 494 -23.35 3.68 14.19
N LEU A 495 -22.49 4.29 13.38
CA LEU A 495 -22.52 5.72 13.08
C LEU A 495 -22.95 5.94 11.63
N PRO A 496 -24.06 6.65 11.33
CA PRO A 496 -24.36 7.11 9.97
C PRO A 496 -23.25 8.08 9.53
N THR A 497 -22.80 7.96 8.28
CA THR A 497 -21.70 8.83 7.77
C THR A 497 -22.18 10.25 7.47
N ARG A 498 -23.48 10.47 7.29
CA ARG A 498 -24.04 11.79 7.03
C ARG A 498 -23.79 12.74 8.23
N GLY A 499 -22.95 13.76 8.03
CA GLY A 499 -22.58 14.73 9.05
C GLY A 499 -21.50 14.23 10.03
N LEU A 500 -20.97 13.03 9.85
CA LEU A 500 -19.87 12.51 10.65
C LEU A 500 -18.54 13.10 10.15
N THR A 501 -17.80 13.74 11.06
CA THR A 501 -16.47 14.28 10.76
C THR A 501 -15.38 13.23 10.96
N LEU A 502 -14.22 13.42 10.31
CA LEU A 502 -13.08 12.52 10.48
C LEU A 502 -12.61 12.47 11.94
N ASP A 503 -12.55 13.63 12.61
CA ASP A 503 -12.13 13.71 14.01
C ASP A 503 -13.08 12.96 14.94
N ALA A 504 -14.39 13.06 14.70
CA ALA A 504 -15.39 12.33 15.48
C ALA A 504 -15.29 10.81 15.27
N LEU A 505 -15.05 10.37 14.03
CA LEU A 505 -14.82 8.95 13.75
C LEU A 505 -13.53 8.44 14.41
N LEU A 506 -12.43 9.17 14.28
CA LEU A 506 -11.15 8.82 14.90
C LEU A 506 -11.23 8.83 16.43
N ALA A 507 -11.94 9.80 17.02
CA ALA A 507 -12.20 9.81 18.46
C ALA A 507 -12.97 8.57 18.90
N THR A 508 -13.99 8.14 18.14
CA THR A 508 -14.75 6.92 18.46
C THR A 508 -13.89 5.66 18.31
N ILE A 509 -13.06 5.57 17.27
CA ILE A 509 -12.13 4.45 17.07
C ILE A 509 -11.11 4.36 18.22
N ASN A 510 -10.61 5.50 18.70
CA ASN A 510 -9.64 5.60 19.80
C ASN A 510 -10.30 5.65 21.18
N GLY A 511 -11.48 6.26 21.28
CA GLY A 511 -12.19 6.57 22.55
C GLY A 511 -12.93 5.38 23.16
N GLY A 512 -12.91 4.22 22.53
CA GLY A 512 -13.21 2.96 23.22
C GLY A 512 -12.33 2.71 24.45
N GLN A 513 -11.31 3.56 24.67
CA GLN A 513 -10.44 3.51 25.85
C GLN A 513 -11.00 4.28 27.07
N GLU A 514 -11.87 5.30 26.88
CA GLU A 514 -12.26 6.22 27.98
C GLU A 514 -13.57 5.84 28.69
N GLN A 515 -14.35 4.89 28.18
CA GLN A 515 -15.63 4.50 28.81
C GLN A 515 -15.56 3.28 29.76
N GLN A 516 -14.35 2.80 30.09
CA GLN A 516 -14.15 1.67 31.01
C GLN A 516 -13.06 1.95 32.07
N VAL A 517 -13.03 3.16 32.63
CA VAL A 517 -12.32 3.44 33.91
C VAL A 517 -13.30 3.83 35.00
#